data_2e16e561587b59585b310dbd2934995f
#
_entry.id   2e16e561587b59585b310dbd2934995f
#
_cell.length_a   1.000
_cell.length_b   1.000
_cell.length_c   1.000
_cell.angle_alpha   90.00
_cell.angle_beta   90.00
_cell.angle_gamma   90.00
#
_symmetry.space_group_name_H-M   'P 1'
#
loop_
_entity.id
_entity.type
_entity.pdbx_description
1 polymer ?
#
loop_
_entity_poly.entity_id
_entity_poly.type
_entity_poly.pdbx_seq_one_letter_code
_entity_poly.pdbx_strand_id
1 'polypeptide(L)'
;GSQYAENEAEYRKALRVAILEERSKGTPVTVISDLCRGRNDIAELKQRRDCSEALYKASQEAINVYKLKIRTVDEDIKRTWSNGTGEGSY
;
A
#
# COMPACT_ATOMS: atom_id res chain seq x y z
N GLY A 1 0.63 1.03 -5.97
CA GLY A 1 1.10 0.67 -7.25
C GLY A 1 0.29 -0.38 -7.96
N SER A 2 0.79 -0.76 -9.13
CA SER A 2 0.12 -1.75 -9.98
C SER A 2 -0.03 -3.12 -9.31
N GLN A 3 0.95 -3.51 -8.48
CA GLN A 3 0.88 -4.79 -7.79
C GLN A 3 -0.29 -4.85 -6.80
N TYR A 4 -0.53 -3.76 -6.07
CA TYR A 4 -1.68 -3.69 -5.19
C TYR A 4 -2.99 -3.75 -5.98
N ALA A 5 -3.08 -3.00 -7.08
CA ALA A 5 -4.28 -3.00 -7.92
C ALA A 5 -4.56 -4.39 -8.51
N GLU A 6 -3.54 -5.10 -8.96
CA GLU A 6 -3.66 -6.46 -9.47
C GLU A 6 -4.12 -7.43 -8.37
N ASN A 7 -3.53 -7.34 -7.18
CA ASN A 7 -3.90 -8.20 -6.06
C ASN A 7 -5.32 -7.91 -5.56
N GLU A 8 -5.72 -6.65 -5.56
CA GLU A 8 -7.09 -6.24 -5.22
C GLU A 8 -8.09 -6.83 -6.20
N ALA A 9 -7.84 -6.71 -7.51
CA ALA A 9 -8.71 -7.23 -8.54
C ALA A 9 -8.82 -8.76 -8.46
N GLU A 10 -7.71 -9.44 -8.23
CA GLU A 10 -7.66 -10.88 -8.10
C GLU A 10 -8.46 -11.36 -6.90
N TYR A 11 -8.32 -10.69 -5.75
CA TYR A 11 -9.09 -10.99 -4.55
C TYR A 11 -10.58 -10.82 -4.79
N ARG A 12 -10.99 -9.69 -5.38
CA ARG A 12 -12.41 -9.40 -5.64
C ARG A 12 -13.03 -10.40 -6.60
N LYS A 13 -12.28 -10.78 -7.64
CA LYS A 13 -12.73 -11.76 -8.62
C LYS A 13 -12.92 -13.14 -7.96
N ALA A 14 -11.94 -13.58 -7.19
CA ALA A 14 -11.99 -14.87 -6.52
C ALA A 14 -13.13 -14.92 -5.49
N LEU A 15 -13.34 -13.84 -4.75
CA LEU A 15 -14.43 -13.75 -3.78
C LEU A 15 -15.79 -13.84 -4.49
N ARG A 16 -15.92 -13.18 -5.63
CA ARG A 16 -17.18 -13.20 -6.40
C ARG A 16 -17.49 -14.61 -6.91
N VAL A 17 -16.48 -15.30 -7.44
CA VAL A 17 -16.63 -16.68 -7.90
C VAL A 17 -17.02 -17.60 -6.74
N ALA A 18 -16.35 -17.45 -5.60
CA ALA A 18 -16.68 -18.26 -4.42
C ALA A 18 -18.10 -18.03 -3.93
N ILE A 19 -18.58 -16.80 -3.94
CA ILE A 19 -19.96 -16.48 -3.59
C ILE A 19 -20.95 -17.17 -4.55
N LEU A 20 -20.68 -17.14 -5.84
CA LEU A 20 -21.53 -17.80 -6.83
C LEU A 20 -21.56 -19.32 -6.63
N GLU A 21 -20.41 -19.92 -6.32
CA GLU A 21 -20.33 -21.35 -6.03
C GLU A 21 -21.17 -21.72 -4.81
N GLU A 22 -21.08 -20.94 -3.74
CA GLU A 22 -21.86 -21.19 -2.53
C GLU A 22 -23.36 -21.01 -2.77
N ARG A 23 -23.73 -20.01 -3.56
CA ARG A 23 -25.15 -19.81 -3.92
C ARG A 23 -25.70 -21.00 -4.71
N SER A 24 -24.91 -21.57 -5.61
CA SER A 24 -25.33 -22.73 -6.39
C SER A 24 -25.49 -23.98 -5.53
N LYS A 25 -24.79 -24.06 -4.39
CA LYS A 25 -24.95 -25.16 -3.43
C LYS A 25 -26.17 -25.00 -2.52
N GLY A 26 -26.85 -23.85 -2.58
CA GLY A 26 -27.99 -23.57 -1.73
C GLY A 26 -27.64 -23.04 -0.34
N THR A 27 -26.40 -22.60 -0.13
CA THR A 27 -25.98 -22.03 1.14
C THR A 27 -26.80 -20.79 1.49
N PRO A 28 -27.23 -20.62 2.75
CA PRO A 28 -28.01 -19.44 3.14
C PRO A 28 -27.26 -18.14 2.85
N VAL A 29 -27.95 -17.17 2.27
CA VAL A 29 -27.36 -15.89 1.84
C VAL A 29 -26.68 -15.17 2.98
N THR A 30 -27.23 -15.26 4.19
CA THR A 30 -26.70 -14.57 5.38
C THR A 30 -25.31 -15.02 5.79
N VAL A 31 -24.90 -16.23 5.41
CA VAL A 31 -23.58 -16.78 5.80
C VAL A 31 -22.62 -16.93 4.63
N ILE A 32 -23.08 -16.74 3.40
CA ILE A 32 -22.24 -16.93 2.21
C ILE A 32 -20.98 -16.06 2.25
N SER A 33 -21.12 -14.78 2.55
CA SER A 33 -20.00 -13.85 2.55
C SER A 33 -18.92 -14.25 3.55
N ASP A 34 -19.34 -14.62 4.77
CA ASP A 34 -18.40 -15.02 5.81
C ASP A 34 -17.72 -16.35 5.48
N LEU A 35 -18.48 -17.32 4.95
CA LEU A 35 -17.90 -18.61 4.54
C LEU A 35 -16.87 -18.41 3.43
N CYS A 36 -17.18 -17.59 2.43
CA CYS A 36 -16.26 -17.35 1.33
C CYS A 36 -14.99 -16.64 1.79
N ARG A 37 -15.11 -15.65 2.66
CA ARG A 37 -13.97 -14.92 3.19
C ARG A 37 -13.09 -15.78 4.09
N GLY A 38 -13.68 -16.79 4.72
CA GLY A 38 -12.96 -17.73 5.58
C GLY A 38 -12.26 -18.85 4.84
N ARG A 39 -12.52 -19.03 3.53
CA ARG A 39 -11.82 -20.06 2.75
C ARG A 39 -10.34 -19.72 2.66
N ASN A 40 -9.50 -20.75 2.75
CA ASN A 40 -8.05 -20.56 2.75
C ASN A 40 -7.54 -19.84 1.49
N ASP A 41 -8.09 -20.18 0.31
CA ASP A 41 -7.69 -19.54 -0.93
C ASP A 41 -8.07 -18.06 -0.98
N ILE A 42 -9.25 -17.71 -0.49
CA ILE A 42 -9.71 -16.31 -0.45
C ILE A 42 -8.94 -15.53 0.61
N ALA A 43 -8.73 -16.11 1.79
CA ALA A 43 -7.97 -15.48 2.87
C ALA A 43 -6.53 -15.22 2.44
N GLU A 44 -5.91 -16.12 1.71
CA GLU A 44 -4.55 -15.96 1.18
C GLU A 44 -4.47 -14.79 0.20
N LEU A 45 -5.45 -14.69 -0.70
CA LEU A 45 -5.51 -13.57 -1.65
C LEU A 45 -5.72 -12.23 -0.95
N LYS A 46 -6.55 -12.21 0.09
CA LYS A 46 -6.75 -11.01 0.91
C LYS A 46 -5.44 -10.59 1.59
N GLN A 47 -4.73 -11.56 2.16
CA GLN A 47 -3.46 -11.29 2.81
C GLN A 47 -2.45 -10.72 1.82
N ARG A 48 -2.38 -11.28 0.62
CA ARG A 48 -1.50 -10.79 -0.44
C ARG A 48 -1.82 -9.36 -0.83
N ARG A 49 -3.12 -9.03 -0.96
CA ARG A 49 -3.57 -7.67 -1.21
C ARG A 49 -3.14 -6.73 -0.10
N ASP A 50 -3.39 -7.11 1.15
CA ASP A 50 -3.08 -6.27 2.31
C ASP A 50 -1.58 -6.03 2.46
N CYS A 51 -0.77 -7.05 2.20
CA CYS A 51 0.69 -6.92 2.22
C CYS A 51 1.19 -5.97 1.13
N SER A 52 0.64 -6.07 -0.08
CA SER A 52 1.03 -5.17 -1.18
C SER A 52 0.59 -3.73 -0.93
N GLU A 53 -0.54 -3.53 -0.27
CA GLU A 53 -1.00 -2.21 0.15
C GLU A 53 -0.06 -1.60 1.19
N ALA A 54 0.30 -2.39 2.21
CA ALA A 54 1.22 -1.94 3.24
C ALA A 54 2.58 -1.58 2.67
N LEU A 55 3.08 -2.39 1.74
CA LEU A 55 4.36 -2.13 1.08
C LEU A 55 4.31 -0.84 0.25
N TYR A 56 3.22 -0.63 -0.47
CA TYR A 56 3.03 0.60 -1.24
C TYR A 56 3.05 1.84 -0.34
N LYS A 57 2.32 1.80 0.77
CA LYS A 57 2.27 2.91 1.73
C LYS A 57 3.64 3.18 2.36
N ALA A 58 4.34 2.11 2.75
CA ALA A 58 5.69 2.24 3.32
C ALA A 58 6.65 2.86 2.31
N SER A 59 6.56 2.47 1.04
CA SER A 59 7.39 3.03 -0.03
C SER A 59 7.11 4.52 -0.22
N GLN A 60 5.84 4.93 -0.17
CA GLN A 60 5.47 6.34 -0.29
C GLN A 60 6.01 7.16 0.88
N GLU A 61 5.92 6.63 2.10
CA GLU A 61 6.47 7.29 3.27
C GLU A 61 7.99 7.44 3.18
N ALA A 62 8.68 6.39 2.72
CA ALA A 62 10.13 6.43 2.54
C ALA A 62 10.53 7.50 1.53
N ILE A 63 9.80 7.63 0.43
CA ILE A 63 10.04 8.66 -0.58
C ILE A 63 9.84 10.05 0.02
N ASN A 64 8.76 10.24 0.79
CA ASN A 64 8.47 11.53 1.40
C ASN A 64 9.53 11.93 2.43
N VAL A 65 9.99 10.99 3.24
CA VAL A 65 11.07 11.23 4.21
C VAL A 65 12.36 11.59 3.48
N TYR A 66 12.67 10.89 2.40
CA TYR A 66 13.85 11.16 1.60
C TYR A 66 13.82 12.56 1.01
N LYS A 67 12.68 12.95 0.44
CA LYS A 67 12.48 14.30 -0.10
C LYS A 67 12.66 15.38 0.97
N LEU A 68 12.14 15.12 2.16
CA LEU A 68 12.27 16.05 3.27
C LEU A 68 13.72 16.20 3.69
N LYS A 69 14.47 15.10 3.78
CA LYS A 69 15.90 15.12 4.09
C LYS A 69 16.70 15.92 3.07
N ILE A 70 16.40 15.72 1.79
CA ILE A 70 17.06 16.46 0.72
C ILE A 70 16.80 17.96 0.87
N ARG A 71 15.55 18.35 1.14
CA ARG A 71 15.18 19.76 1.34
C ARG A 71 15.92 20.35 2.54
N THR A 72 15.99 19.61 3.64
CA THR A 72 16.65 20.07 4.85
C THR A 72 18.16 20.29 4.60
N VAL A 73 18.81 19.37 3.91
CA VAL A 73 20.22 19.51 3.55
C VAL A 73 20.43 20.72 2.63
N ASP A 74 19.56 20.89 1.65
CA ASP A 74 19.63 22.01 0.72
C ASP A 74 19.51 23.37 1.46
N GLU A 75 18.56 23.46 2.39
CA GLU A 75 18.37 24.65 3.22
C GLU A 75 19.60 24.92 4.10
N ASP A 76 20.19 23.87 4.66
CA ASP A 76 21.40 24.00 5.49
C ASP A 76 22.57 24.48 4.64
N ILE A 77 22.73 23.96 3.45
CA ILE A 77 23.77 24.38 2.51
C ILE A 77 23.59 25.86 2.16
N LYS A 78 22.38 26.27 1.82
CA LYS A 78 22.07 27.65 1.49
C LYS A 78 22.37 28.60 2.65
N ARG A 79 21.98 28.19 3.86
CA ARG A 79 22.22 28.97 5.06
C ARG A 79 23.72 29.11 5.34
N THR A 80 24.43 28.01 5.28
CA THR A 80 25.89 28.00 5.51
C THR A 80 26.60 28.84 4.46
N TRP A 81 26.19 28.73 3.20
CA TRP A 81 26.77 29.50 2.12
C TRP A 81 26.55 31.01 2.33
N SER A 82 25.33 31.40 2.69
CA SER A 82 25.02 32.80 2.94
C SER A 82 25.83 33.35 4.10
N ASN A 83 25.94 32.59 5.20
CA ASN A 83 26.75 33.01 6.36
C ASN A 83 28.23 33.05 6.01
N GLY A 84 28.69 32.06 5.29
CA GLY A 84 30.07 32.01 4.82
C GLY A 84 30.41 33.15 3.89
N THR A 85 29.48 33.53 3.02
CA THR A 85 29.66 34.67 2.12
C THR A 85 29.73 35.97 2.90
N GLY A 86 28.85 36.10 3.94
CA GLY A 86 28.92 37.29 4.80
C GLY A 86 30.21 37.39 5.57
N GLU A 87 30.77 36.27 5.97
CA GLU A 87 32.05 36.19 6.66
C GLU A 87 33.21 36.03 5.68
N GLY A 88 32.89 35.66 4.47
CA GLY A 88 33.86 35.25 3.47
C GLY A 88 34.74 36.37 2.94
N SER A 89 34.52 37.49 3.42
CA SER A 89 35.41 38.63 3.19
C SER A 89 36.80 38.36 3.73
N TYR A 90 36.96 37.32 4.47
CA TYR A 90 38.29 36.91 4.79
C TYR A 90 38.97 36.22 3.57
#